data_70129ef31dc3188265bed8b2399068da
#
_entry.id   70129ef31dc3188265bed8b2399068da
#
_cell.length_a   1.000
_cell.length_b   1.000
_cell.length_c   1.000
_cell.angle_alpha   90.00
_cell.angle_beta   90.00
_cell.angle_gamma   90.00
#
_symmetry.space_group_name_H-M   'P 1'
#
loop_
_entity.id
_entity.type
_entity.pdbx_description
1 polymer ?
#
loop_
_entity_poly.entity_id
_entity_poly.type
_entity_poly.pdbx_seq_one_letter_code
_entity_poly.pdbx_strand_id
1 'polypeptide(L)' 'VPRITELYAFVIADTDADDEGVPAFLNHNGVYMPMMGADLERAMLLVDMARELAALKGKPIKLIRSTSIEVVDVIEP' A
#
# COMPACT_ATOMS: atom_id res chain seq x y z
N VAL A 1 -6.67 1.33 -22.55
CA VAL A 1 -6.09 1.27 -21.21
C VAL A 1 -7.01 0.44 -20.31
N PRO A 2 -6.52 -0.63 -19.70
CA PRO A 2 -7.36 -1.44 -18.82
C PRO A 2 -7.79 -0.64 -17.60
N ARG A 3 -9.01 -0.92 -17.13
CA ARG A 3 -9.52 -0.32 -15.91
C ARG A 3 -8.84 -0.94 -14.70
N ILE A 4 -8.74 -0.16 -13.64
CA ILE A 4 -8.32 -0.69 -12.35
C ILE A 4 -9.47 -1.48 -11.76
N THR A 5 -9.29 -2.79 -11.62
CA THR A 5 -10.30 -3.70 -11.07
C THR A 5 -9.93 -4.20 -9.69
N GLU A 6 -8.70 -3.97 -9.27
CA GLU A 6 -8.21 -4.37 -7.95
C GLU A 6 -7.07 -3.45 -7.54
N LEU A 7 -6.86 -3.37 -6.23
CA LEU A 7 -5.76 -2.62 -5.64
C LEU A 7 -5.09 -3.50 -4.60
N TYR A 8 -3.79 -3.35 -4.48
CA TYR A 8 -2.97 -4.03 -3.48
C TYR A 8 -2.38 -3.00 -2.56
N ALA A 9 -2.40 -3.26 -1.26
CA ALA A 9 -1.81 -2.37 -0.29
C ALA A 9 -1.13 -3.17 0.82
N PHE A 10 -0.01 -2.65 1.29
CA PHE A 10 0.63 -3.16 2.49
C PHE A 10 0.02 -2.43 3.67
N VAL A 11 -0.33 -3.17 4.73
CA VAL A 11 -0.91 -2.58 5.93
C VAL A 11 -0.15 -3.05 7.17
N ILE A 12 0.03 -2.13 8.10
CA ILE A 12 0.71 -2.38 9.36
C ILE A 12 -0.18 -1.86 10.48
N ALA A 13 -0.19 -2.58 11.61
CA ALA A 13 -0.85 -2.10 12.81
C ALA A 13 -0.10 -0.88 13.36
N ASP A 14 -0.82 0.18 13.67
CA ASP A 14 -0.22 1.40 14.23
C ASP A 14 -0.08 1.28 15.76
N THR A 15 -0.81 2.06 16.53
CA THR A 15 -0.67 2.09 17.99
C THR A 15 -1.30 0.89 18.67
N ASP A 16 -2.36 0.30 18.10
CA ASP A 16 -2.96 -0.92 18.59
C ASP A 16 -3.36 -1.83 17.42
N ALA A 17 -3.81 -3.06 17.76
CA ALA A 17 -4.07 -4.09 16.76
C ALA A 17 -5.22 -3.77 15.82
N ASP A 18 -6.13 -2.90 16.23
CA ASP A 18 -7.30 -2.52 15.45
C ASP A 18 -7.06 -1.29 14.58
N ASP A 19 -5.95 -0.61 14.79
CA ASP A 19 -5.60 0.60 14.06
C ASP A 19 -4.56 0.28 12.97
N GLU A 20 -5.06 -0.06 11.80
CA GLU A 20 -4.23 -0.40 10.65
C GLU A 20 -4.10 0.78 9.69
N GLY A 21 -2.93 0.91 9.10
CA GLY A 21 -2.68 1.94 8.11
C GLY A 21 -1.76 1.46 7.00
N VAL A 22 -1.73 2.20 5.91
CA VAL A 22 -0.81 1.97 4.80
C VAL A 22 0.45 2.79 5.06
N PRO A 23 1.61 2.16 5.27
CA PRO A 23 2.84 2.91 5.47
C PRO A 23 3.27 3.61 4.18
N ALA A 24 4.06 4.65 4.32
CA ALA A 24 4.65 5.36 3.20
C ALA A 24 6.13 5.03 3.09
N PHE A 25 6.66 5.11 1.89
CA PHE A 25 8.09 5.02 1.65
C PHE A 25 8.58 6.27 0.94
N LEU A 26 9.86 6.58 1.10
CA LEU A 26 10.49 7.71 0.45
C LEU A 26 11.09 7.23 -0.87
N ASN A 27 10.63 7.79 -1.99
CA ASN A 27 11.18 7.42 -3.28
C ASN A 27 12.51 8.14 -3.56
N HIS A 28 13.15 7.84 -4.68
CA HIS A 28 14.45 8.42 -5.03
C HIS A 28 14.39 9.93 -5.33
N ASN A 29 13.20 10.48 -5.55
CA ASN A 29 12.99 11.93 -5.72
C ASN A 29 12.71 12.65 -4.40
N GLY A 30 12.75 11.96 -3.27
CA GLY A 30 12.49 12.55 -1.97
C GLY A 30 11.02 12.77 -1.66
N VAL A 31 10.13 12.07 -2.36
CA VAL A 31 8.68 12.17 -2.15
C VAL A 31 8.18 10.92 -1.44
N TYR A 32 7.34 11.11 -0.42
CA TYR A 32 6.68 9.99 0.26
C TYR A 32 5.55 9.43 -0.59
N MET A 33 5.58 8.13 -0.78
CA MET A 33 4.59 7.40 -1.56
C MET A 33 3.94 6.33 -0.70
N PRO A 34 2.63 6.10 -0.82
CA PRO A 34 2.00 4.99 -0.10
C PRO A 34 2.46 3.65 -0.68
N MET A 35 2.57 2.65 0.19
CA MET A 35 2.96 1.30 -0.22
C MET A 35 1.76 0.56 -0.81
N MET A 36 1.45 0.88 -2.05
CA MET A 36 0.30 0.37 -2.80
C MET A 36 0.70 0.08 -4.24
N GLY A 37 -0.09 -0.76 -4.90
CA GLY A 37 0.07 -1.05 -6.31
C GLY A 37 -1.26 -1.37 -6.98
N ALA A 38 -1.40 -0.99 -8.25
CA ALA A 38 -2.60 -1.25 -9.03
C ALA A 38 -2.69 -2.71 -9.51
N ASP A 39 -1.59 -3.44 -9.44
CA ASP A 39 -1.53 -4.86 -9.75
C ASP A 39 -0.54 -5.55 -8.81
N LEU A 40 -0.60 -6.89 -8.79
CA LEU A 40 0.25 -7.67 -7.90
C LEU A 40 1.74 -7.51 -8.25
N GLU A 41 2.07 -7.42 -9.51
CA GLU A 41 3.45 -7.27 -9.96
C GLU A 41 4.09 -6.01 -9.38
N ARG A 42 3.37 -4.88 -9.45
CA ARG A 42 3.85 -3.62 -8.90
C ARG A 42 3.94 -3.66 -7.37
N ALA A 43 2.94 -4.27 -6.72
CA ALA A 43 2.97 -4.43 -5.28
C ALA A 43 4.16 -5.28 -4.82
N MET A 44 4.49 -6.33 -5.57
CA MET A 44 5.61 -7.20 -5.22
C MET A 44 6.97 -6.52 -5.33
N LEU A 45 7.09 -5.43 -6.08
CA LEU A 45 8.31 -4.62 -6.10
C LEU A 45 8.61 -3.97 -4.74
N LEU A 46 7.61 -3.85 -3.89
CA LEU A 46 7.76 -3.22 -2.57
C LEU A 46 7.97 -4.23 -1.43
N VAL A 47 8.03 -5.53 -1.75
CA VAL A 47 8.11 -6.57 -0.71
C VAL A 47 9.37 -6.45 0.13
N ASP A 48 10.52 -6.21 -0.49
CA ASP A 48 11.77 -6.09 0.26
C ASP A 48 11.74 -4.89 1.20
N MET A 49 11.17 -3.78 0.74
CA MET A 49 10.97 -2.59 1.54
C MET A 49 10.01 -2.85 2.72
N ALA A 50 8.95 -3.62 2.47
CA ALA A 50 8.01 -4.02 3.51
C ALA A 50 8.68 -4.91 4.56
N ARG A 51 9.55 -5.83 4.14
CA ARG A 51 10.31 -6.68 5.06
C ARG A 51 11.21 -5.87 5.97
N GLU A 52 11.91 -4.90 5.40
CA GLU A 52 12.77 -4.00 6.18
C GLU A 52 11.96 -3.21 7.20
N LEU A 53 10.82 -2.68 6.78
CA LEU A 53 9.95 -1.91 7.67
C LEU A 53 9.37 -2.79 8.77
N ALA A 54 8.95 -4.01 8.46
CA ALA A 54 8.44 -4.96 9.45
C ALA A 54 9.50 -5.27 10.50
N ALA A 55 10.75 -5.49 10.08
CA ALA A 55 11.86 -5.74 11.00
C ALA A 55 12.15 -4.52 11.86
N LEU A 56 12.14 -3.33 11.27
CA LEU A 56 12.41 -2.08 12.00
C LEU A 56 11.35 -1.80 13.06
N LYS A 57 10.08 -2.02 12.72
CA LYS A 57 8.95 -1.75 13.62
C LYS A 57 8.68 -2.91 14.59
N GLY A 58 9.22 -4.10 14.32
CA GLY A 58 8.92 -5.28 15.11
C GLY A 58 7.46 -5.73 14.98
N LYS A 59 6.84 -5.47 13.83
CA LYS A 59 5.42 -5.78 13.59
C LYS A 59 5.24 -6.42 12.24
N PRO A 60 4.29 -7.35 12.09
CA PRO A 60 4.00 -7.93 10.78
C PRO A 60 3.34 -6.91 9.87
N ILE A 61 3.62 -7.04 8.58
CA ILE A 61 2.96 -6.26 7.53
C ILE A 61 2.19 -7.23 6.67
N LYS A 62 0.91 -6.92 6.41
CA LYS A 62 0.05 -7.72 5.55
C LYS A 62 -0.01 -7.09 4.17
N LEU A 63 -0.04 -7.90 3.14
CA LEU A 63 -0.39 -7.47 1.79
C LEU A 63 -1.84 -7.83 1.56
N ILE A 64 -2.69 -6.84 1.39
CA ILE A 64 -4.11 -7.04 1.14
C ILE A 64 -4.45 -6.75 -0.32
N ARG A 65 -5.51 -7.39 -0.79
CA ARG A 65 -6.09 -7.13 -2.09
C ARG A 65 -7.51 -6.63 -1.91
N SER A 66 -7.84 -5.53 -2.57
CA SER A 66 -9.21 -5.02 -2.63
C SER A 66 -9.73 -5.19 -4.06
N THR A 67 -10.87 -5.85 -4.19
CA THR A 67 -11.53 -6.07 -5.48
C THR A 67 -12.85 -5.30 -5.62
N SER A 68 -13.26 -4.65 -4.54
CA SER A 68 -14.49 -3.87 -4.50
C SER A 68 -14.15 -2.39 -4.67
N ILE A 69 -14.21 -1.92 -5.91
CA ILE A 69 -13.82 -0.55 -6.25
C ILE A 69 -15.07 0.23 -6.62
N GLU A 70 -15.25 1.37 -5.95
CA GLU A 70 -16.36 2.26 -6.17
C GLU A 70 -15.83 3.65 -6.53
N VAL A 71 -16.38 4.27 -7.55
CA VAL A 71 -16.06 5.65 -7.87
C VAL A 71 -16.82 6.56 -6.91
N VAL A 72 -16.07 7.22 -6.03
CA VAL A 72 -16.66 8.12 -5.03
C VAL A 72 -16.92 9.49 -5.63
N ASP A 73 -16.02 9.95 -6.49
CA ASP A 73 -16.14 11.25 -7.13
C ASP A 73 -15.34 11.25 -8.42
N VAL A 74 -15.71 12.12 -9.35
CA VAL A 74 -14.95 12.40 -10.56
C VAL A 74 -14.58 13.87 -10.54
N ILE A 75 -13.27 14.14 -10.52
CA ILE A 75 -12.78 15.51 -10.45
C ILE A 75 -12.52 15.99 -11.86
N GLU A 76 -13.28 17.02 -12.24
CA GLU A 76 -13.18 17.60 -13.57
C GLU A 76 -12.06 18.63 -13.64
N PRO A 77 -11.46 18.83 -14.84
CA PRO A 77 -10.38 19.83 -15.01
C PRO A 77 -10.87 21.27 -14.91
#